data_d7b7772c069aae574073f2e695ac852a
#
_entry.id   d7b7772c069aae574073f2e695ac852a
#
_cell.length_a   1.000
_cell.length_b   1.000
_cell.length_c   1.000
_cell.angle_alpha   90.00
_cell.angle_beta   90.00
_cell.angle_gamma   90.00
#
_symmetry.space_group_name_H-M   'P 1'
#
loop_
_entity.id
_entity.type
_entity.pdbx_description
1 polymer ?
#
loop_
_entity_poly.entity_id
_entity_poly.type
_entity_poly.pdbx_seq_one_letter_code
_entity_poly.pdbx_strand_id
1 'polypeptide(L)'
;MKKQIMTLAGIPAILYGSRSRNVYLYLHGKNGCKEEAERFAATACEAGWQVLAIDLPEHGARKNSHERLLPWVAVPEIEAVYARMKPVWAHIRLYGVSIGAWLAMQALQGDAPEQALLVSPVVDMEALITNMMQCAHVTEEQLRRAGEIPTDLGETLSWPYLCWVREHPLHWHGRTQVLYGDGDALTSRTMIERFRQESGAHLTIMEGGEHWFHTPVQMAVLQTWEETNF
;
A
#
# COMPACT_ATOMS: atom_id res chain seq x y z
N MET A 1 -4.82 -19.46 14.45
CA MET A 1 -5.53 -18.79 13.34
C MET A 1 -5.54 -19.74 12.13
N LYS A 2 -6.70 -19.88 11.42
CA LYS A 2 -6.75 -20.61 10.14
C LYS A 2 -6.01 -19.84 9.06
N LYS A 3 -5.31 -20.56 8.17
CA LYS A 3 -4.56 -19.99 7.04
C LYS A 3 -4.87 -20.83 5.80
N GLN A 4 -5.36 -20.20 4.75
CA GLN A 4 -5.70 -20.84 3.48
C GLN A 4 -4.92 -20.16 2.35
N ILE A 5 -4.01 -20.90 1.74
CA ILE A 5 -3.30 -20.47 0.52
C ILE A 5 -4.27 -20.66 -0.65
N MET A 6 -4.41 -19.65 -1.48
CA MET A 6 -5.35 -19.64 -2.60
C MET A 6 -4.86 -18.73 -3.75
N THR A 7 -5.62 -18.73 -4.82
CA THR A 7 -5.47 -17.75 -5.91
C THR A 7 -6.81 -17.02 -6.06
N LEU A 8 -6.79 -15.69 -6.12
CA LEU A 8 -7.97 -14.87 -6.37
C LEU A 8 -7.72 -13.96 -7.58
N ALA A 9 -8.61 -13.97 -8.55
CA ALA A 9 -8.43 -13.24 -9.82
C ALA A 9 -7.10 -13.56 -10.56
N GLY A 10 -6.56 -14.78 -10.39
CA GLY A 10 -5.26 -15.16 -10.93
C GLY A 10 -4.05 -14.80 -10.04
N ILE A 11 -4.26 -14.09 -8.93
CA ILE A 11 -3.20 -13.54 -8.08
C ILE A 11 -3.00 -14.44 -6.86
N PRO A 12 -1.75 -14.79 -6.50
CA PRO A 12 -1.44 -15.54 -5.28
C PRO A 12 -1.92 -14.78 -4.04
N ALA A 13 -2.66 -15.48 -3.18
CA ALA A 13 -3.29 -14.90 -2.00
C ALA A 13 -3.23 -15.83 -0.79
N ILE A 14 -3.38 -15.27 0.40
CA ILE A 14 -3.64 -16.00 1.63
C ILE A 14 -4.87 -15.40 2.29
N LEU A 15 -5.80 -16.26 2.68
CA LEU A 15 -6.94 -15.90 3.52
C LEU A 15 -6.67 -16.39 4.94
N TYR A 16 -6.60 -15.46 5.88
CA TYR A 16 -6.47 -15.73 7.31
C TYR A 16 -7.82 -15.62 8.01
N GLY A 17 -7.98 -16.41 9.06
CA GLY A 17 -9.15 -16.37 9.93
C GLY A 17 -10.21 -17.41 9.61
N SER A 18 -11.15 -17.58 10.56
CA SER A 18 -12.35 -18.40 10.38
C SER A 18 -13.36 -17.63 9.53
N ARG A 19 -14.33 -18.36 8.91
CA ARG A 19 -15.37 -17.73 8.08
C ARG A 19 -16.04 -16.57 8.81
N SER A 20 -16.04 -15.41 8.18
CA SER A 20 -16.63 -14.16 8.65
C SER A 20 -17.35 -13.44 7.49
N ARG A 21 -18.24 -12.50 7.83
CA ARG A 21 -18.81 -11.56 6.86
C ARG A 21 -17.90 -10.33 6.66
N ASN A 22 -16.86 -10.20 7.49
CA ASN A 22 -15.97 -9.05 7.56
C ASN A 22 -14.57 -9.46 7.06
N VAL A 23 -13.95 -8.64 6.22
CA VAL A 23 -12.60 -8.91 5.70
C VAL A 23 -11.81 -7.62 5.52
N TYR A 24 -10.51 -7.70 5.79
CA TYR A 24 -9.53 -6.73 5.32
C TYR A 24 -8.87 -7.23 4.03
N LEU A 25 -8.76 -6.36 3.02
CA LEU A 25 -7.80 -6.52 1.94
C LEU A 25 -6.46 -5.96 2.41
N TYR A 26 -5.43 -6.81 2.47
CA TYR A 26 -4.10 -6.43 2.89
C TYR A 26 -3.16 -6.32 1.68
N LEU A 27 -2.50 -5.17 1.54
CA LEU A 27 -1.51 -4.88 0.50
C LEU A 27 -0.18 -4.49 1.16
N HIS A 28 0.83 -5.32 0.94
CA HIS A 28 2.18 -5.12 1.47
C HIS A 28 2.93 -3.97 0.78
N GLY A 29 3.99 -3.48 1.40
CA GLY A 29 4.91 -2.50 0.83
C GLY A 29 5.89 -3.10 -0.18
N LYS A 30 6.80 -2.27 -0.69
CA LYS A 30 7.90 -2.74 -1.54
C LYS A 30 8.78 -3.74 -0.79
N ASN A 31 9.27 -4.74 -1.51
CA ASN A 31 10.03 -5.89 -1.01
C ASN A 31 9.27 -6.79 -0.02
N GLY A 32 7.99 -6.53 0.24
CA GLY A 32 7.14 -7.35 1.08
C GLY A 32 6.51 -8.54 0.36
N CYS A 33 5.60 -9.20 1.05
CA CYS A 33 4.80 -10.31 0.52
C CYS A 33 3.50 -10.48 1.32
N LYS A 34 2.57 -11.27 0.80
CA LYS A 34 1.28 -11.56 1.45
C LYS A 34 1.41 -12.21 2.83
N GLU A 35 2.54 -12.87 3.12
CA GLU A 35 2.83 -13.49 4.41
C GLU A 35 3.00 -12.47 5.53
N GLU A 36 3.41 -11.23 5.23
CA GLU A 36 3.56 -10.16 6.23
C GLU A 36 2.24 -9.78 6.90
N ALA A 37 1.12 -10.07 6.25
CA ALA A 37 -0.21 -9.89 6.83
C ALA A 37 -0.45 -10.73 8.09
N GLU A 38 0.35 -11.80 8.34
CA GLU A 38 0.10 -12.75 9.43
C GLU A 38 0.09 -12.09 10.80
N ARG A 39 0.95 -11.10 11.02
CA ARG A 39 0.98 -10.32 12.26
C ARG A 39 -0.33 -9.54 12.47
N PHE A 40 -0.73 -8.73 11.50
CA PHE A 40 -1.99 -7.98 11.54
C PHE A 40 -3.20 -8.92 11.63
N ALA A 41 -3.17 -10.02 10.87
CA ALA A 41 -4.24 -11.01 10.85
C ALA A 41 -4.45 -11.68 12.21
N ALA A 42 -3.43 -11.80 13.05
CA ALA A 42 -3.59 -12.36 14.39
C ALA A 42 -4.60 -11.52 15.19
N THR A 43 -4.39 -10.20 15.24
CA THR A 43 -5.28 -9.26 15.96
C THR A 43 -6.64 -9.10 15.26
N ALA A 44 -6.65 -8.94 13.93
CA ALA A 44 -7.90 -8.79 13.18
C ALA A 44 -8.84 -10.00 13.32
N CYS A 45 -8.27 -11.22 13.34
CA CYS A 45 -9.06 -12.44 13.51
C CYS A 45 -9.67 -12.57 14.91
N GLU A 46 -9.00 -12.09 15.95
CA GLU A 46 -9.56 -12.03 17.31
C GLU A 46 -10.74 -11.05 17.38
N ALA A 47 -10.69 -9.96 16.59
CA ALA A 47 -11.79 -9.01 16.43
C ALA A 47 -12.89 -9.49 15.45
N GLY A 48 -12.83 -10.73 14.95
CA GLY A 48 -13.86 -11.33 14.10
C GLY A 48 -13.74 -10.97 12.61
N TRP A 49 -12.60 -10.46 12.16
CA TRP A 49 -12.29 -10.16 10.78
C TRP A 49 -11.45 -11.27 10.14
N GLN A 50 -11.69 -11.54 8.85
CA GLN A 50 -10.72 -12.24 8.01
C GLN A 50 -9.72 -11.23 7.44
N VAL A 51 -8.55 -11.71 7.01
CA VAL A 51 -7.59 -10.90 6.26
C VAL A 51 -7.24 -11.66 4.98
N LEU A 52 -7.52 -11.03 3.84
CA LEU A 52 -7.12 -11.49 2.52
C LEU A 52 -5.89 -10.69 2.09
N ALA A 53 -4.74 -11.34 2.04
CA ALA A 53 -3.49 -10.73 1.60
C ALA A 53 -3.12 -11.27 0.21
N ILE A 54 -2.65 -10.39 -0.66
CA ILE A 54 -2.20 -10.75 -2.01
C ILE A 54 -0.73 -10.37 -2.23
N ASP A 55 -0.06 -11.06 -3.17
CA ASP A 55 1.24 -10.64 -3.66
C ASP A 55 1.08 -9.64 -4.80
N LEU A 56 1.67 -8.47 -4.64
CA LEU A 56 1.82 -7.49 -5.73
C LEU A 56 2.76 -8.03 -6.83
N PRO A 57 2.70 -7.49 -8.07
CA PRO A 57 3.67 -7.85 -9.12
C PRO A 57 5.12 -7.76 -8.62
N GLU A 58 6.01 -8.64 -9.09
CA GLU A 58 7.43 -8.77 -8.67
C GLU A 58 7.66 -9.21 -7.22
N HIS A 59 6.62 -9.51 -6.43
CA HIS A 59 6.75 -9.78 -4.99
C HIS A 59 6.25 -11.17 -4.61
N GLY A 60 6.69 -11.66 -3.46
CA GLY A 60 6.25 -12.93 -2.90
C GLY A 60 6.38 -14.09 -3.89
N ALA A 61 5.30 -14.81 -4.14
CA ALA A 61 5.25 -15.92 -5.09
C ALA A 61 5.41 -15.48 -6.57
N ARG A 62 5.33 -14.16 -6.85
CA ARG A 62 5.49 -13.56 -8.19
C ARG A 62 6.89 -12.98 -8.44
N LYS A 63 7.83 -13.11 -7.49
CA LYS A 63 9.18 -12.53 -7.57
C LYS A 63 9.96 -12.91 -8.84
N ASN A 64 9.69 -14.08 -9.39
CA ASN A 64 10.35 -14.57 -10.60
C ASN A 64 9.43 -14.51 -11.84
N SER A 65 8.30 -13.82 -11.75
CA SER A 65 7.44 -13.57 -12.91
C SER A 65 8.05 -12.47 -13.80
N HIS A 66 7.60 -12.39 -15.04
CA HIS A 66 7.99 -11.29 -15.95
C HIS A 66 7.21 -9.99 -15.69
N GLU A 67 6.26 -10.01 -14.76
CA GLU A 67 5.41 -8.87 -14.45
C GLU A 67 6.13 -7.94 -13.50
N ARG A 68 6.27 -6.69 -13.88
CA ARG A 68 6.89 -5.63 -13.07
C ARG A 68 5.83 -4.94 -12.20
N LEU A 69 6.25 -4.40 -11.06
CA LEU A 69 5.41 -3.56 -10.20
C LEU A 69 5.16 -2.20 -10.87
N LEU A 70 4.27 -2.18 -11.83
CA LEU A 70 3.87 -0.99 -12.58
C LEU A 70 2.41 -0.67 -12.26
N PRO A 71 2.01 0.61 -12.14
CA PRO A 71 0.65 0.96 -11.73
C PRO A 71 -0.41 0.47 -12.71
N TRP A 72 -0.14 0.49 -14.01
CA TRP A 72 -1.07 -0.04 -15.04
C TRP A 72 -1.18 -1.58 -15.05
N VAL A 73 -0.36 -2.29 -14.25
CA VAL A 73 -0.50 -3.72 -13.97
C VAL A 73 -1.18 -3.93 -12.63
N ALA A 74 -0.66 -3.32 -11.56
CA ALA A 74 -1.11 -3.56 -10.20
C ALA A 74 -2.51 -2.99 -9.93
N VAL A 75 -2.86 -1.81 -10.46
CA VAL A 75 -4.16 -1.16 -10.22
C VAL A 75 -5.32 -2.02 -10.76
N PRO A 76 -5.34 -2.47 -12.04
CA PRO A 76 -6.40 -3.35 -12.52
C PRO A 76 -6.49 -4.69 -11.79
N GLU A 77 -5.36 -5.23 -11.31
CA GLU A 77 -5.34 -6.46 -10.53
C GLU A 77 -6.01 -6.28 -9.16
N ILE A 78 -5.72 -5.17 -8.45
CA ILE A 78 -6.35 -4.84 -7.18
C ILE A 78 -7.86 -4.63 -7.37
N GLU A 79 -8.27 -3.93 -8.42
CA GLU A 79 -9.68 -3.76 -8.80
C GLU A 79 -10.36 -5.13 -9.02
N ALA A 80 -9.72 -6.04 -9.75
CA ALA A 80 -10.25 -7.38 -10.01
C ALA A 80 -10.37 -8.21 -8.73
N VAL A 81 -9.39 -8.14 -7.82
CA VAL A 81 -9.46 -8.78 -6.50
C VAL A 81 -10.63 -8.20 -5.70
N TYR A 82 -10.73 -6.89 -5.61
CA TYR A 82 -11.78 -6.22 -4.84
C TYR A 82 -13.19 -6.54 -5.38
N ALA A 83 -13.34 -6.58 -6.70
CA ALA A 83 -14.59 -6.99 -7.35
C ALA A 83 -14.98 -8.43 -7.00
N ARG A 84 -14.01 -9.35 -6.84
CA ARG A 84 -14.27 -10.73 -6.40
C ARG A 84 -14.58 -10.84 -4.91
N MET A 85 -14.17 -9.89 -4.11
CA MET A 85 -14.47 -9.85 -2.68
C MET A 85 -15.91 -9.42 -2.39
N LYS A 86 -16.46 -8.47 -3.13
CA LYS A 86 -17.81 -7.89 -2.91
C LYS A 86 -18.95 -8.91 -2.79
N PRO A 87 -19.06 -9.96 -3.63
CA PRO A 87 -20.13 -10.95 -3.49
C PRO A 87 -19.91 -11.91 -2.31
N VAL A 88 -18.73 -11.94 -1.69
CA VAL A 88 -18.37 -12.90 -0.64
C VAL A 88 -18.47 -12.30 0.75
N TRP A 89 -18.04 -11.05 0.93
CA TRP A 89 -18.03 -10.38 2.21
C TRP A 89 -18.93 -9.14 2.23
N ALA A 90 -19.66 -9.00 3.32
CA ALA A 90 -20.58 -7.88 3.50
C ALA A 90 -19.84 -6.58 3.89
N HIS A 91 -18.74 -6.73 4.63
CA HIS A 91 -17.94 -5.61 5.13
C HIS A 91 -16.50 -5.80 4.68
N ILE A 92 -16.01 -4.86 3.87
CA ILE A 92 -14.65 -4.88 3.33
C ILE A 92 -13.93 -3.62 3.80
N ARG A 93 -12.76 -3.83 4.39
CA ARG A 93 -11.83 -2.77 4.78
C ARG A 93 -10.49 -2.98 4.08
N LEU A 94 -9.68 -1.94 4.06
CA LEU A 94 -8.34 -1.94 3.48
C LEU A 94 -7.29 -1.84 4.58
N TYR A 95 -6.20 -2.59 4.44
CA TYR A 95 -4.94 -2.36 5.13
C TYR A 95 -3.84 -2.23 4.08
N GLY A 96 -3.20 -1.07 4.00
CA GLY A 96 -2.19 -0.79 2.99
C GLY A 96 -0.89 -0.27 3.61
N VAL A 97 0.25 -0.76 3.10
CA VAL A 97 1.58 -0.34 3.56
C VAL A 97 2.32 0.34 2.41
N SER A 98 2.87 1.54 2.67
CA SER A 98 3.77 2.24 1.73
C SER A 98 3.20 2.34 0.31
N ILE A 99 3.89 1.80 -0.71
CA ILE A 99 3.43 1.75 -2.09
C ILE A 99 2.16 0.91 -2.26
N GLY A 100 1.95 -0.13 -1.44
CA GLY A 100 0.71 -0.91 -1.45
C GLY A 100 -0.50 -0.07 -1.06
N ALA A 101 -0.33 0.89 -0.13
CA ALA A 101 -1.36 1.86 0.21
C ALA A 101 -1.70 2.77 -0.98
N TRP A 102 -0.67 3.29 -1.67
CA TRP A 102 -0.88 4.15 -2.85
C TRP A 102 -1.59 3.42 -3.98
N LEU A 103 -1.13 2.20 -4.31
CA LEU A 103 -1.76 1.37 -5.36
C LEU A 103 -3.21 1.03 -5.02
N ALA A 104 -3.49 0.71 -3.74
CA ALA A 104 -4.85 0.47 -3.28
C ALA A 104 -5.75 1.71 -3.41
N MET A 105 -5.25 2.87 -3.01
CA MET A 105 -5.99 4.12 -3.15
C MET A 105 -6.24 4.45 -4.62
N GLN A 106 -5.28 4.26 -5.51
CA GLN A 106 -5.47 4.43 -6.96
C GLN A 106 -6.56 3.50 -7.51
N ALA A 107 -6.52 2.22 -7.13
CA ALA A 107 -7.49 1.24 -7.60
C ALA A 107 -8.91 1.46 -7.05
N LEU A 108 -9.03 1.95 -5.83
CA LEU A 108 -10.29 1.94 -5.10
C LEU A 108 -10.89 3.34 -4.86
N GLN A 109 -10.29 4.42 -5.38
CA GLN A 109 -10.78 5.78 -5.16
C GLN A 109 -12.21 6.02 -5.71
N GLY A 110 -12.62 5.28 -6.75
CA GLY A 110 -13.98 5.34 -7.29
C GLY A 110 -15.01 4.49 -6.54
N ASP A 111 -14.56 3.59 -5.66
CA ASP A 111 -15.37 2.62 -4.95
C ASP A 111 -14.67 2.22 -3.63
N ALA A 112 -14.49 3.20 -2.76
CA ALA A 112 -13.71 3.06 -1.55
C ALA A 112 -14.31 2.03 -0.57
N PRO A 113 -13.45 1.22 0.11
CA PRO A 113 -13.87 0.33 1.18
C PRO A 113 -14.42 1.11 2.39
N GLU A 114 -15.12 0.43 3.31
CA GLU A 114 -15.74 1.05 4.48
C GLU A 114 -14.75 1.82 5.36
N GLN A 115 -13.51 1.37 5.40
CA GLN A 115 -12.41 2.01 6.14
C GLN A 115 -11.08 1.57 5.53
N ALA A 116 -10.09 2.45 5.56
CA ALA A 116 -8.70 2.15 5.24
C ALA A 116 -7.80 2.40 6.46
N LEU A 117 -6.93 1.44 6.76
CA LEU A 117 -5.80 1.58 7.66
C LEU A 117 -4.53 1.66 6.82
N LEU A 118 -3.84 2.77 6.86
CA LEU A 118 -2.66 3.02 6.03
C LEU A 118 -1.43 3.25 6.90
N VAL A 119 -0.39 2.46 6.70
CA VAL A 119 0.88 2.55 7.43
C VAL A 119 1.94 3.13 6.51
N SER A 120 2.54 4.26 6.90
CA SER A 120 3.55 4.98 6.11
C SER A 120 3.17 5.09 4.62
N PRO A 121 1.96 5.56 4.27
CA PRO A 121 1.53 5.52 2.88
C PRO A 121 2.35 6.44 2.00
N VAL A 122 2.67 6.01 0.78
CA VAL A 122 3.02 6.95 -0.30
C VAL A 122 1.73 7.67 -0.69
N VAL A 123 1.72 8.99 -0.56
CA VAL A 123 0.53 9.81 -0.83
C VAL A 123 0.73 10.76 -2.01
N ASP A 124 1.98 10.95 -2.44
CA ASP A 124 2.37 11.77 -3.58
C ASP A 124 3.49 11.07 -4.36
N MET A 125 3.11 10.23 -5.31
CA MET A 125 4.06 9.44 -6.11
C MET A 125 4.87 10.31 -7.07
N GLU A 126 4.30 11.39 -7.59
CA GLU A 126 5.05 12.31 -8.45
C GLU A 126 6.18 13.00 -7.68
N ALA A 127 5.88 13.49 -6.48
CA ALA A 127 6.91 14.09 -5.62
C ALA A 127 7.97 13.06 -5.22
N LEU A 128 7.59 11.81 -4.91
CA LEU A 128 8.54 10.74 -4.61
C LEU A 128 9.49 10.49 -5.80
N ILE A 129 8.94 10.31 -7.02
CA ILE A 129 9.76 10.11 -8.24
C ILE A 129 10.66 11.33 -8.48
N THR A 130 10.14 12.54 -8.32
CA THR A 130 10.90 13.79 -8.50
C THR A 130 12.07 13.88 -7.51
N ASN A 131 11.85 13.52 -6.24
CA ASN A 131 12.91 13.46 -5.24
C ASN A 131 13.98 12.41 -5.61
N MET A 132 13.57 11.24 -6.09
CA MET A 132 14.50 10.20 -6.54
C MET A 132 15.32 10.68 -7.75
N MET A 133 14.70 11.39 -8.70
CA MET A 133 15.42 12.02 -9.83
C MET A 133 16.45 13.03 -9.35
N GLN A 134 16.10 13.88 -8.36
CA GLN A 134 17.04 14.86 -7.78
C GLN A 134 18.22 14.15 -7.10
N CYS A 135 17.97 13.14 -6.28
CA CYS A 135 19.02 12.36 -5.61
C CYS A 135 19.94 11.64 -6.61
N ALA A 136 19.41 11.17 -7.72
CA ALA A 136 20.16 10.51 -8.79
C ALA A 136 20.78 11.48 -9.80
N HIS A 137 20.61 12.81 -9.62
CA HIS A 137 21.03 13.84 -10.56
C HIS A 137 20.50 13.64 -11.99
N VAL A 138 19.28 13.12 -12.12
CA VAL A 138 18.59 12.86 -13.38
C VAL A 138 17.58 13.98 -13.66
N THR A 139 17.72 14.65 -14.80
CA THR A 139 16.73 15.63 -15.25
C THR A 139 15.55 14.94 -15.95
N GLU A 140 14.41 15.60 -16.00
CA GLU A 140 13.23 15.10 -16.71
C GLU A 140 13.49 14.87 -18.20
N GLU A 141 14.27 15.74 -18.82
CA GLU A 141 14.67 15.60 -20.23
C GLU A 141 15.53 14.36 -20.47
N GLN A 142 16.46 14.06 -19.55
CA GLN A 142 17.28 12.83 -19.62
C GLN A 142 16.39 11.59 -19.48
N LEU A 143 15.47 11.59 -18.50
CA LEU A 143 14.56 10.48 -18.27
C LEU A 143 13.64 10.27 -19.48
N ARG A 144 13.09 11.36 -20.04
CA ARG A 144 12.23 11.32 -21.23
C ARG A 144 12.95 10.72 -22.43
N ARG A 145 14.23 11.06 -22.66
CA ARG A 145 15.02 10.52 -23.78
C ARG A 145 15.40 9.05 -23.59
N ALA A 146 15.75 8.66 -22.36
CA ALA A 146 16.19 7.30 -22.05
C ALA A 146 15.02 6.32 -21.89
N GLY A 147 13.84 6.82 -21.51
CA GLY A 147 12.69 6.00 -21.13
C GLY A 147 12.81 5.39 -19.74
N GLU A 148 13.91 4.72 -19.46
CA GLU A 148 14.25 4.17 -18.13
C GLU A 148 15.72 4.45 -17.80
N ILE A 149 16.00 4.76 -16.52
CA ILE A 149 17.34 5.01 -15.99
C ILE A 149 17.50 4.27 -14.67
N PRO A 150 18.31 3.19 -14.62
CA PRO A 150 18.71 2.56 -13.35
C PRO A 150 19.47 3.57 -12.48
N THR A 151 19.23 3.54 -11.17
CA THR A 151 19.90 4.41 -10.21
C THR A 151 20.64 3.62 -9.15
N ASP A 152 21.63 4.24 -8.51
CA ASP A 152 22.34 3.68 -7.35
C ASP A 152 21.46 3.62 -6.08
N LEU A 153 20.25 4.15 -6.15
CA LEU A 153 19.23 4.05 -5.09
C LEU A 153 18.53 2.68 -5.05
N GLY A 154 18.91 1.76 -5.94
CA GLY A 154 18.26 0.45 -6.10
C GLY A 154 16.93 0.49 -6.85
N GLU A 155 16.58 1.64 -7.43
CA GLU A 155 15.35 1.86 -8.19
C GLU A 155 15.67 2.23 -9.64
N THR A 156 14.77 1.86 -10.55
CA THR A 156 14.82 2.32 -11.94
C THR A 156 13.79 3.43 -12.13
N LEU A 157 14.29 4.64 -12.43
CA LEU A 157 13.42 5.73 -12.86
C LEU A 157 12.80 5.39 -14.21
N SER A 158 11.50 5.62 -14.37
CA SER A 158 10.76 5.30 -15.59
C SER A 158 9.93 6.49 -16.05
N TRP A 159 10.17 6.95 -17.29
CA TRP A 159 9.39 8.01 -17.89
C TRP A 159 7.92 7.63 -18.06
N PRO A 160 7.57 6.42 -18.57
CA PRO A 160 6.18 6.00 -18.63
C PRO A 160 5.49 5.99 -17.26
N TYR A 161 6.20 5.61 -16.18
CA TYR A 161 5.63 5.63 -14.83
C TYR A 161 5.30 7.05 -14.39
N LEU A 162 6.22 8.01 -14.58
CA LEU A 162 6.00 9.41 -14.25
C LEU A 162 4.82 10.01 -15.04
N CYS A 163 4.74 9.71 -16.35
CA CYS A 163 3.60 10.13 -17.17
C CYS A 163 2.29 9.57 -16.64
N TRP A 164 2.23 8.27 -16.34
CA TRP A 164 1.04 7.64 -15.81
C TRP A 164 0.58 8.29 -14.49
N VAL A 165 1.50 8.57 -13.59
CA VAL A 165 1.20 9.23 -12.29
C VAL A 165 0.57 10.61 -12.52
N ARG A 166 1.09 11.41 -13.46
CA ARG A 166 0.57 12.73 -13.81
C ARG A 166 -0.82 12.67 -14.45
N GLU A 167 -1.10 11.62 -15.23
CA GLU A 167 -2.38 11.38 -15.87
C GLU A 167 -3.44 10.81 -14.93
N HIS A 168 -3.02 10.23 -13.79
CA HIS A 168 -3.89 9.58 -12.81
C HIS A 168 -3.67 10.17 -11.40
N PRO A 169 -4.07 11.43 -11.18
CA PRO A 169 -3.92 12.05 -9.86
C PRO A 169 -4.76 11.29 -8.81
N LEU A 170 -4.23 11.21 -7.60
CA LEU A 170 -4.91 10.56 -6.49
C LEU A 170 -5.98 11.49 -5.89
N HIS A 171 -7.24 11.03 -5.89
CA HIS A 171 -8.41 11.71 -5.31
C HIS A 171 -9.07 10.80 -4.27
N TRP A 172 -8.41 10.59 -3.14
CA TRP A 172 -8.90 9.69 -2.11
C TRP A 172 -9.80 10.39 -1.09
N HIS A 173 -11.02 9.87 -0.90
CA HIS A 173 -12.02 10.39 0.06
C HIS A 173 -12.63 9.29 0.95
N GLY A 174 -12.02 8.12 1.03
CA GLY A 174 -12.45 7.03 1.92
C GLY A 174 -12.19 7.37 3.40
N ARG A 175 -13.02 6.83 4.30
CA ARG A 175 -12.74 6.88 5.75
C ARG A 175 -11.39 6.25 6.03
N THR A 176 -10.43 7.02 6.51
CA THR A 176 -9.03 6.60 6.57
C THR A 176 -8.39 6.94 7.91
N GLN A 177 -7.67 5.97 8.46
CA GLN A 177 -6.72 6.13 9.55
C GLN A 177 -5.31 5.98 8.97
N VAL A 178 -4.41 6.87 9.33
CA VAL A 178 -3.00 6.85 8.89
C VAL A 178 -2.10 6.77 10.10
N LEU A 179 -1.15 5.84 10.09
CA LEU A 179 0.01 5.85 10.96
C LEU A 179 1.23 6.30 10.16
N TYR A 180 1.92 7.33 10.65
CA TYR A 180 3.05 7.96 10.00
C TYR A 180 4.19 8.19 10.99
N GLY A 181 5.42 7.88 10.61
CA GLY A 181 6.62 8.23 11.35
C GLY A 181 7.19 9.57 10.88
N ASP A 182 7.51 10.50 11.78
CA ASP A 182 8.01 11.82 11.39
C ASP A 182 9.46 11.81 10.85
N GLY A 183 10.18 10.71 11.02
CA GLY A 183 11.45 10.40 10.38
C GLY A 183 11.34 9.72 9.01
N ASP A 184 10.13 9.64 8.43
CA ASP A 184 9.91 9.05 7.10
C ASP A 184 10.66 9.83 6.01
N ALA A 185 11.58 9.16 5.32
CA ALA A 185 12.39 9.76 4.25
C ALA A 185 11.71 9.76 2.86
N LEU A 186 10.60 9.04 2.70
CA LEU A 186 9.89 8.92 1.41
C LEU A 186 8.70 9.87 1.31
N THR A 187 7.95 10.01 2.41
CA THR A 187 6.80 10.91 2.50
C THR A 187 7.13 12.02 3.51
N SER A 188 7.27 13.25 3.06
CA SER A 188 7.55 14.37 3.97
C SER A 188 6.34 14.73 4.83
N ARG A 189 6.60 15.39 5.96
CA ARG A 189 5.54 15.89 6.84
C ARG A 189 4.55 16.78 6.10
N THR A 190 5.02 17.63 5.20
CA THR A 190 4.16 18.51 4.40
C THR A 190 3.25 17.72 3.47
N MET A 191 3.75 16.64 2.86
CA MET A 191 2.96 15.80 1.95
C MET A 191 1.85 15.07 2.71
N ILE A 192 2.16 14.47 3.86
CA ILE A 192 1.16 13.72 4.63
C ILE A 192 0.10 14.63 5.25
N GLU A 193 0.47 15.84 5.68
CA GLU A 193 -0.49 16.82 6.20
C GLU A 193 -1.40 17.37 5.09
N ARG A 194 -0.88 17.58 3.88
CA ARG A 194 -1.70 17.94 2.71
C ARG A 194 -2.70 16.81 2.41
N PHE A 195 -2.23 15.57 2.33
CA PHE A 195 -3.11 14.41 2.13
C PHE A 195 -4.21 14.34 3.19
N ARG A 196 -3.86 14.54 4.48
CA ARG A 196 -4.84 14.60 5.57
C ARG A 196 -5.91 15.67 5.35
N GLN A 197 -5.52 16.86 4.91
CA GLN A 197 -6.44 17.98 4.66
C GLN A 197 -7.37 17.69 3.48
N GLU A 198 -6.84 17.14 2.39
CA GLU A 198 -7.58 16.87 1.16
C GLU A 198 -8.52 15.66 1.29
N SER A 199 -8.07 14.59 1.96
CA SER A 199 -8.83 13.34 2.09
C SER A 199 -9.75 13.30 3.32
N GLY A 200 -9.53 14.16 4.32
CA GLY A 200 -10.19 14.07 5.63
C GLY A 200 -9.68 12.92 6.51
N ALA A 201 -8.53 12.32 6.19
CA ALA A 201 -7.95 11.22 6.96
C ALA A 201 -7.58 11.64 8.38
N HIS A 202 -7.74 10.71 9.32
CA HIS A 202 -7.22 10.86 10.68
C HIS A 202 -5.74 10.43 10.70
N LEU A 203 -4.86 11.33 11.11
CA LEU A 203 -3.41 11.14 11.10
C LEU A 203 -2.90 10.94 12.53
N THR A 204 -2.28 9.78 12.77
CA THR A 204 -1.49 9.48 13.96
C THR A 204 0.00 9.57 13.59
N ILE A 205 0.77 10.31 14.38
CA ILE A 205 2.19 10.51 14.14
C ILE A 205 2.98 9.89 15.26
N MET A 206 3.95 9.06 14.89
CA MET A 206 4.96 8.53 15.79
C MET A 206 6.19 9.42 15.71
N GLU A 207 6.54 10.10 16.81
CA GLU A 207 7.80 10.85 16.91
C GLU A 207 8.99 9.88 16.86
N GLY A 208 10.00 10.20 16.02
CA GLY A 208 11.15 9.35 15.76
C GLY A 208 10.82 8.06 15.00
N GLY A 209 9.60 7.90 14.51
CA GLY A 209 9.21 6.77 13.67
C GLY A 209 9.80 6.89 12.26
N GLU A 210 10.28 5.77 11.73
CA GLU A 210 10.81 5.68 10.37
C GLU A 210 9.72 5.24 9.39
N HIS A 211 10.01 5.29 8.07
CA HIS A 211 9.11 4.78 7.05
C HIS A 211 8.76 3.31 7.27
N TRP A 212 9.73 2.50 7.62
CA TRP A 212 9.56 1.10 7.97
C TRP A 212 9.54 0.90 9.48
N PHE A 213 8.37 0.57 10.01
CA PHE A 213 8.17 0.23 11.42
C PHE A 213 8.77 -1.16 11.69
N HIS A 214 9.95 -1.23 12.31
CA HIS A 214 10.69 -2.49 12.50
C HIS A 214 11.34 -2.65 13.89
N THR A 215 11.61 -1.55 14.59
CA THR A 215 12.16 -1.64 15.94
C THR A 215 11.09 -2.10 16.95
N PRO A 216 11.46 -2.70 18.08
CA PRO A 216 10.48 -3.11 19.10
C PRO A 216 9.54 -1.98 19.53
N VAL A 217 10.05 -0.74 19.66
CA VAL A 217 9.25 0.43 20.03
C VAL A 217 8.28 0.79 18.92
N GLN A 218 8.73 0.86 17.67
CA GLN A 218 7.89 1.15 16.51
C GLN A 218 6.80 0.08 16.34
N MET A 219 7.15 -1.19 16.52
CA MET A 219 6.21 -2.31 16.42
C MET A 219 5.14 -2.27 17.52
N ALA A 220 5.50 -1.86 18.74
CA ALA A 220 4.53 -1.69 19.82
C ALA A 220 3.53 -0.56 19.53
N VAL A 221 4.02 0.55 18.97
CA VAL A 221 3.15 1.67 18.54
C VAL A 221 2.22 1.22 17.41
N LEU A 222 2.75 0.52 16.40
CA LEU A 222 1.96 -0.02 15.30
C LEU A 222 0.86 -0.96 15.80
N GLN A 223 1.20 -1.89 16.69
CA GLN A 223 0.22 -2.83 17.26
C GLN A 223 -0.88 -2.08 18.04
N THR A 224 -0.51 -1.15 18.93
CA THR A 224 -1.48 -0.36 19.68
C THR A 224 -2.40 0.45 18.76
N TRP A 225 -1.82 1.03 17.72
CA TRP A 225 -2.59 1.80 16.73
C TRP A 225 -3.57 0.90 15.96
N GLU A 226 -3.13 -0.30 15.54
CA GLU A 226 -4.01 -1.28 14.90
C GLU A 226 -5.16 -1.67 15.81
N GLU A 227 -4.89 -2.04 17.07
CA GLU A 227 -5.91 -2.45 18.06
C GLU A 227 -6.95 -1.35 18.34
N THR A 228 -6.54 -0.09 18.23
CA THR A 228 -7.42 1.07 18.49
C THR A 228 -8.33 1.40 17.31
N ASN A 229 -7.99 0.96 16.08
CA ASN A 229 -8.66 1.38 14.84
C ASN A 229 -9.47 0.27 14.13
N PHE A 230 -9.73 -0.84 14.82
CA PHE A 230 -10.60 -1.93 14.31
C PHE A 230 -12.06 -1.51 14.19
#